data_320908795ddfb22dbe8bfb7b4c90e206
#
_entry.id   320908795ddfb22dbe8bfb7b4c90e206
#
_cell.length_a   1.000
_cell.length_b   1.000
_cell.length_c   1.000
_cell.angle_alpha   90.00
_cell.angle_beta   90.00
_cell.angle_gamma   90.00
#
_symmetry.space_group_name_H-M   'P 1'
#
loop_
_entity.id
_entity.type
_entity.pdbx_description
1 polymer ?
#
loop_
_entity_poly.entity_id
_entity_poly.type
_entity_poly.pdbx_seq_one_letter_code
_entity_poly.pdbx_strand_id
1 'polypeptide(L)'
;IKKGLMQDLLTGKKRLVGFKDKWDIYTLGSVCNLYQPKTITSADVKEFGEYKVYGANGVIGFYDKYNHENKEVIITCRGSTCGTINYTEPKCWITGNAMVATPKNNQLDKDYLFYILNFMNLKSVITGMAQPQITGKDLSPFKLKLPKIEEQDKIAKILIIADKEIIELEKKLQIIKDQKKFLLNNLITGAIRTPALLKVN
;
A
#
# COMPACT_ATOMS: atom_id res chain seq x y z
N ILE A 1 4.13 -8.92 14.01
CA ILE A 1 4.41 -7.60 14.61
C ILE A 1 3.58 -6.51 13.91
N LYS A 2 3.70 -6.26 12.58
CA LYS A 2 2.98 -5.18 11.88
C LYS A 2 1.46 -5.23 12.06
N LYS A 3 0.82 -6.41 11.90
CA LYS A 3 -0.64 -6.55 12.09
C LYS A 3 -1.09 -6.13 13.49
N GLY A 4 -0.34 -6.52 14.55
CA GLY A 4 -0.64 -6.12 15.93
C GLY A 4 -0.49 -4.61 16.12
N LEU A 5 0.57 -4.02 15.55
CA LEU A 5 0.82 -2.58 15.61
C LEU A 5 -0.29 -1.79 14.91
N MET A 6 -0.69 -2.21 13.71
CA MET A 6 -1.84 -1.63 13.00
C MET A 6 -3.14 -1.75 13.81
N GLN A 7 -3.42 -2.94 14.36
CA GLN A 7 -4.57 -3.17 15.22
C GLN A 7 -4.61 -2.20 16.41
N ASP A 8 -3.50 -2.07 17.11
CA ASP A 8 -3.42 -1.24 18.31
C ASP A 8 -3.54 0.26 18.00
N LEU A 9 -2.83 0.74 16.99
CA LEU A 9 -2.74 2.17 16.67
C LEU A 9 -3.92 2.67 15.83
N LEU A 10 -4.37 1.93 14.81
CA LEU A 10 -5.43 2.37 13.91
C LEU A 10 -6.84 2.19 14.49
N THR A 11 -6.99 1.44 15.57
CA THR A 11 -8.25 1.34 16.33
C THR A 11 -8.30 2.25 17.55
N GLY A 12 -7.17 2.84 17.93
CA GLY A 12 -7.03 3.61 19.16
C GLY A 12 -7.04 2.74 20.42
N LYS A 13 -6.83 1.41 20.30
CA LYS A 13 -6.70 0.50 21.43
C LYS A 13 -5.47 0.86 22.28
N LYS A 14 -4.37 1.22 21.62
CA LYS A 14 -3.22 1.89 22.25
C LYS A 14 -3.08 3.28 21.66
N ARG A 15 -3.01 4.27 22.55
CA ARG A 15 -2.84 5.67 22.18
C ARG A 15 -1.38 6.06 22.35
N LEU A 16 -0.92 6.93 21.48
CA LEU A 16 0.40 7.52 21.62
C LEU A 16 0.45 8.46 22.83
N VAL A 17 1.60 8.55 23.48
CA VAL A 17 1.80 9.43 24.63
C VAL A 17 1.50 10.89 24.26
N GLY A 18 0.71 11.56 25.08
CA GLY A 18 0.26 12.93 24.86
C GLY A 18 -1.06 13.08 24.11
N PHE A 19 -1.63 12.00 23.54
CA PHE A 19 -2.93 12.05 22.85
C PHE A 19 -4.03 11.40 23.69
N LYS A 20 -5.02 12.20 24.12
CA LYS A 20 -6.15 11.74 24.94
C LYS A 20 -7.50 12.08 24.32
N ASP A 21 -7.51 12.89 23.26
CA ASP A 21 -8.75 13.36 22.64
C ASP A 21 -9.55 12.20 22.08
N LYS A 22 -10.87 12.33 22.13
CA LYS A 22 -11.78 11.36 21.52
C LYS A 22 -11.64 11.42 20.01
N TRP A 23 -11.64 10.27 19.36
CA TRP A 23 -11.66 10.18 17.91
C TRP A 23 -13.05 10.46 17.35
N ASP A 24 -13.13 11.29 16.33
CA ASP A 24 -14.37 11.65 15.65
C ASP A 24 -14.67 10.71 14.50
N ILE A 25 -15.98 10.60 14.16
CA ILE A 25 -16.43 9.75 13.05
C ILE A 25 -16.72 10.64 11.85
N TYR A 26 -16.06 10.32 10.74
CA TYR A 26 -16.23 10.96 9.44
C TYR A 26 -16.71 9.94 8.41
N THR A 27 -17.37 10.40 7.34
CA THR A 27 -17.55 9.59 6.14
C THR A 27 -16.37 9.82 5.20
N LEU A 28 -15.95 8.80 4.46
CA LEU A 28 -14.81 8.92 3.53
C LEU A 28 -15.05 10.06 2.53
N GLY A 29 -16.27 10.19 1.99
CA GLY A 29 -16.62 11.27 1.08
C GLY A 29 -16.62 12.66 1.71
N SER A 30 -16.73 12.80 3.05
CA SER A 30 -16.62 14.11 3.71
C SER A 30 -15.18 14.60 3.79
N VAL A 31 -14.21 13.70 3.92
CA VAL A 31 -12.78 14.02 4.12
C VAL A 31 -11.90 13.75 2.89
N CYS A 32 -12.41 13.04 1.88
CA CYS A 32 -11.69 12.74 0.64
C CYS A 32 -12.46 13.14 -0.60
N ASN A 33 -11.75 13.60 -1.63
CA ASN A 33 -12.21 13.58 -3.01
C ASN A 33 -12.04 12.16 -3.55
N LEU A 34 -13.13 11.57 -4.02
CA LEU A 34 -13.16 10.23 -4.60
C LEU A 34 -13.48 10.37 -6.08
N TYR A 35 -12.54 10.00 -6.95
CA TYR A 35 -12.74 10.12 -8.39
C TYR A 35 -11.95 9.06 -9.16
N GLN A 36 -12.44 8.73 -10.36
CA GLN A 36 -11.76 7.87 -11.31
C GLN A 36 -11.12 8.74 -12.39
N PRO A 37 -9.78 8.67 -12.55
CA PRO A 37 -9.08 9.42 -13.59
C PRO A 37 -9.45 8.93 -15.00
N LYS A 38 -9.08 9.73 -16.01
CA LYS A 38 -9.24 9.36 -17.40
C LYS A 38 -8.36 8.15 -17.75
N THR A 39 -8.98 7.13 -18.32
CA THR A 39 -8.27 5.95 -18.82
C THR A 39 -7.50 6.27 -20.10
N ILE A 40 -6.33 5.65 -20.27
CA ILE A 40 -5.59 5.57 -21.54
C ILE A 40 -5.87 4.21 -22.19
N THR A 41 -5.63 4.11 -23.50
CA THR A 41 -5.82 2.85 -24.21
C THR A 41 -4.70 1.87 -23.87
N SER A 42 -4.95 0.57 -24.02
CA SER A 42 -3.91 -0.45 -23.84
C SER A 42 -2.72 -0.28 -24.80
N ALA A 43 -2.95 0.30 -25.97
CA ALA A 43 -1.90 0.61 -26.94
C ALA A 43 -0.94 1.70 -26.49
N ASP A 44 -1.38 2.58 -25.58
CA ASP A 44 -0.56 3.64 -25.01
C ASP A 44 0.35 3.15 -23.88
N VAL A 45 0.02 2.00 -23.27
CA VAL A 45 0.79 1.40 -22.18
C VAL A 45 1.97 0.63 -22.74
N LYS A 46 3.18 1.03 -22.37
CA LYS A 46 4.45 0.46 -22.82
C LYS A 46 5.05 -0.46 -21.76
N GLU A 47 5.89 -1.39 -22.20
CA GLU A 47 6.68 -2.23 -21.28
C GLU A 47 7.73 -1.44 -20.52
N PHE A 48 8.30 -0.40 -21.15
CA PHE A 48 9.28 0.52 -20.57
C PHE A 48 8.88 1.97 -20.88
N GLY A 49 9.22 2.90 -19.98
CA GLY A 49 8.94 4.32 -20.16
C GLY A 49 9.27 5.14 -18.92
N GLU A 50 8.99 6.43 -18.98
CA GLU A 50 9.39 7.39 -17.93
C GLU A 50 8.49 7.29 -16.70
N TYR A 51 7.16 7.17 -16.89
CA TYR A 51 6.19 7.22 -15.81
C TYR A 51 5.42 5.92 -15.68
N LYS A 52 5.31 5.40 -14.44
CA LYS A 52 4.51 4.21 -14.14
C LYS A 52 3.03 4.45 -14.39
N VAL A 53 2.38 3.47 -14.99
CA VAL A 53 0.92 3.44 -15.16
C VAL A 53 0.31 2.51 -14.13
N TYR A 54 -0.59 3.05 -13.31
CA TYR A 54 -1.33 2.30 -12.30
C TYR A 54 -2.72 1.92 -12.83
N GLY A 55 -2.98 0.63 -12.87
CA GLY A 55 -4.28 0.05 -13.20
C GLY A 55 -5.05 -0.41 -11.96
N ALA A 56 -5.95 -1.36 -12.17
CA ALA A 56 -6.75 -1.93 -11.10
C ALA A 56 -5.91 -2.61 -10.00
N ASN A 57 -4.79 -3.24 -10.33
CA ASN A 57 -4.00 -4.05 -9.39
C ASN A 57 -2.51 -3.65 -9.37
N GLY A 58 -2.25 -2.36 -9.23
CA GLY A 58 -0.89 -1.83 -9.20
C GLY A 58 -0.35 -1.42 -10.56
N VAL A 59 0.96 -1.48 -10.73
CA VAL A 59 1.64 -1.06 -11.97
C VAL A 59 1.34 -2.04 -13.11
N ILE A 60 0.86 -1.51 -14.24
CA ILE A 60 0.52 -2.28 -15.45
C ILE A 60 1.45 -1.99 -16.63
N GLY A 61 2.38 -1.05 -16.49
CA GLY A 61 3.34 -0.65 -17.50
C GLY A 61 3.77 0.79 -17.32
N PHE A 62 4.20 1.41 -18.41
CA PHE A 62 4.75 2.77 -18.43
C PHE A 62 4.10 3.63 -19.51
N TYR A 63 4.19 4.95 -19.34
CA TYR A 63 3.72 5.95 -20.31
C TYR A 63 4.65 7.16 -20.34
N ASP A 64 4.57 7.96 -21.39
CA ASP A 64 5.43 9.14 -21.59
C ASP A 64 4.92 10.40 -20.87
N LYS A 65 3.75 10.30 -20.25
CA LYS A 65 3.09 11.40 -19.51
C LYS A 65 2.58 10.91 -18.17
N TYR A 66 2.40 11.83 -17.26
CA TYR A 66 1.72 11.57 -15.99
C TYR A 66 0.45 12.44 -15.87
N ASN A 67 -0.51 11.98 -15.08
CA ASN A 67 -1.72 12.73 -14.74
C ASN A 67 -1.80 13.07 -13.24
N HIS A 68 -0.85 12.57 -12.45
CA HIS A 68 -0.72 12.86 -11.02
C HIS A 68 0.72 13.21 -10.69
N GLU A 69 0.94 14.42 -10.18
CA GLU A 69 2.26 14.92 -9.76
C GLU A 69 2.72 14.28 -8.45
N ASN A 70 1.79 14.14 -7.50
CA ASN A 70 2.07 13.60 -6.18
C ASN A 70 1.67 12.13 -6.09
N LYS A 71 2.22 11.43 -5.08
CA LYS A 71 1.75 10.09 -4.73
C LYS A 71 0.30 10.15 -4.25
N GLU A 72 -0.51 9.16 -4.65
CA GLU A 72 -1.94 9.08 -4.33
C GLU A 72 -2.31 7.72 -3.74
N VAL A 73 -3.30 7.75 -2.84
CA VAL A 73 -3.96 6.52 -2.37
C VAL A 73 -5.00 6.12 -3.41
N ILE A 74 -4.88 4.89 -3.92
CA ILE A 74 -5.80 4.36 -4.93
C ILE A 74 -6.46 3.08 -4.45
N ILE A 75 -7.72 2.92 -4.83
CA ILE A 75 -8.57 1.78 -4.50
C ILE A 75 -8.93 1.08 -5.80
N THR A 76 -8.64 -0.22 -5.89
CA THR A 76 -9.06 -1.02 -7.05
C THR A 76 -10.58 -1.06 -7.15
N CYS A 77 -11.13 -0.62 -8.27
CA CYS A 77 -12.57 -0.46 -8.46
C CYS A 77 -13.26 -1.65 -9.10
N ARG A 78 -12.55 -2.56 -9.77
CA ARG A 78 -13.14 -3.65 -10.54
C ARG A 78 -12.30 -4.91 -10.51
N GLY A 79 -12.98 -6.06 -10.70
CA GLY A 79 -12.37 -7.38 -10.85
C GLY A 79 -12.11 -8.08 -9.51
N SER A 80 -11.38 -9.20 -9.58
CA SER A 80 -11.13 -10.10 -8.44
C SER A 80 -10.36 -9.43 -7.29
N THR A 81 -9.62 -8.37 -7.56
CA THR A 81 -8.85 -7.58 -6.57
C THR A 81 -9.58 -6.31 -6.12
N CYS A 82 -10.89 -6.20 -6.43
CA CYS A 82 -11.71 -5.04 -6.03
C CYS A 82 -11.58 -4.77 -4.53
N GLY A 83 -11.37 -3.51 -4.16
CA GLY A 83 -11.15 -3.08 -2.78
C GLY A 83 -9.69 -3.13 -2.30
N THR A 84 -8.74 -3.59 -3.13
CA THR A 84 -7.31 -3.51 -2.80
C THR A 84 -6.85 -2.05 -2.80
N ILE A 85 -6.09 -1.69 -1.77
CA ILE A 85 -5.52 -0.34 -1.60
C ILE A 85 -4.07 -0.35 -2.04
N ASN A 86 -3.71 0.58 -2.90
CA ASN A 86 -2.34 0.81 -3.34
C ASN A 86 -1.93 2.27 -3.08
N TYR A 87 -0.63 2.50 -2.96
CA TYR A 87 -0.05 3.82 -2.85
C TYR A 87 0.87 4.05 -4.05
N THR A 88 0.60 5.07 -4.85
CA THR A 88 1.39 5.32 -6.06
C THR A 88 2.72 5.98 -5.75
N GLU A 89 3.63 5.92 -6.69
CA GLU A 89 4.77 6.84 -6.73
C GLU A 89 4.31 8.21 -7.27
N PRO A 90 5.07 9.28 -7.00
CA PRO A 90 4.82 10.57 -7.63
C PRO A 90 5.10 10.50 -9.14
N LYS A 91 4.54 11.45 -9.89
CA LYS A 91 4.64 11.50 -11.36
C LYS A 91 4.26 10.18 -12.01
N CYS A 92 3.00 9.81 -11.88
CA CYS A 92 2.46 8.57 -12.43
C CYS A 92 1.17 8.82 -13.21
N TRP A 93 0.80 7.87 -14.06
CA TRP A 93 -0.50 7.83 -14.67
C TRP A 93 -1.41 6.86 -13.93
N ILE A 94 -2.55 7.33 -13.46
CA ILE A 94 -3.57 6.47 -12.83
C ILE A 94 -4.72 6.32 -13.83
N THR A 95 -5.13 5.07 -14.11
CA THR A 95 -6.24 4.76 -15.02
C THR A 95 -7.58 4.75 -14.31
N GLY A 96 -8.67 4.88 -15.04
CA GLY A 96 -10.04 4.81 -14.51
C GLY A 96 -10.46 3.47 -13.90
N ASN A 97 -9.61 2.45 -13.93
CA ASN A 97 -9.85 1.18 -13.22
C ASN A 97 -9.50 1.25 -11.72
N ALA A 98 -8.88 2.34 -11.30
CA ALA A 98 -8.61 2.67 -9.91
C ALA A 98 -9.35 3.95 -9.52
N MET A 99 -9.84 4.03 -8.28
CA MET A 99 -10.38 5.25 -7.69
C MET A 99 -9.30 5.92 -6.86
N VAL A 100 -9.07 7.19 -7.12
CA VAL A 100 -8.17 8.03 -6.33
C VAL A 100 -8.93 8.54 -5.11
N ALA A 101 -8.30 8.45 -3.94
CA ALA A 101 -8.80 9.00 -2.69
C ALA A 101 -7.80 10.07 -2.19
N THR A 102 -8.08 11.33 -2.51
CA THR A 102 -7.25 12.47 -2.10
C THR A 102 -7.89 13.20 -0.94
N PRO A 103 -7.20 13.41 0.20
CA PRO A 103 -7.70 14.24 1.30
C PRO A 103 -8.12 15.63 0.83
N LYS A 104 -9.28 16.13 1.29
CA LYS A 104 -9.84 17.44 0.90
C LYS A 104 -9.24 18.61 1.66
N ASN A 105 -8.86 18.35 2.91
CA ASN A 105 -8.44 19.39 3.85
C ASN A 105 -7.45 18.79 4.86
N ASN A 106 -7.00 19.60 5.81
CA ASN A 106 -6.07 19.21 6.86
C ASN A 106 -6.66 18.29 7.96
N GLN A 107 -7.81 17.65 7.72
CA GLN A 107 -8.43 16.72 8.69
C GLN A 107 -7.95 15.28 8.51
N LEU A 108 -7.34 14.97 7.37
CA LEU A 108 -6.89 13.62 7.05
C LEU A 108 -5.50 13.64 6.43
N ASP A 109 -4.57 12.95 7.07
CA ASP A 109 -3.24 12.71 6.55
C ASP A 109 -3.27 11.61 5.47
N LYS A 110 -2.54 11.80 4.38
CA LYS A 110 -2.55 10.89 3.22
C LYS A 110 -1.88 9.55 3.54
N ASP A 111 -0.79 9.55 4.27
CA ASP A 111 -0.11 8.32 4.68
C ASP A 111 -0.97 7.54 5.68
N TYR A 112 -1.61 8.23 6.62
CA TYR A 112 -2.58 7.63 7.54
C TYR A 112 -3.77 7.04 6.78
N LEU A 113 -4.32 7.74 5.78
CA LEU A 113 -5.39 7.24 4.92
C LEU A 113 -5.03 5.91 4.27
N PHE A 114 -3.81 5.78 3.74
CA PHE A 114 -3.33 4.53 3.17
C PHE A 114 -3.39 3.38 4.19
N TYR A 115 -2.89 3.60 5.40
CA TYR A 115 -2.87 2.56 6.44
C TYR A 115 -4.26 2.22 6.96
N ILE A 116 -5.11 3.21 7.22
CA ILE A 116 -6.44 2.95 7.75
C ILE A 116 -7.32 2.22 6.74
N LEU A 117 -7.27 2.56 5.45
CA LEU A 117 -8.01 1.85 4.42
C LEU A 117 -7.49 0.42 4.21
N ASN A 118 -6.17 0.19 4.28
CA ASN A 118 -5.60 -1.16 4.25
C ASN A 118 -6.00 -2.01 5.47
N PHE A 119 -6.16 -1.37 6.62
CA PHE A 119 -6.60 -2.05 7.84
C PHE A 119 -8.08 -2.36 7.81
N MET A 120 -8.89 -1.44 7.29
CA MET A 120 -10.34 -1.60 7.19
C MET A 120 -10.70 -2.44 5.98
N ASN A 121 -11.53 -3.48 6.19
CA ASN A 121 -11.98 -4.31 5.09
C ASN A 121 -13.09 -3.61 4.28
N LEU A 122 -12.82 -3.29 3.03
CA LEU A 122 -13.79 -2.66 2.12
C LEU A 122 -14.81 -3.66 1.50
N LYS A 123 -14.81 -4.93 1.90
CA LYS A 123 -15.73 -5.94 1.34
C LYS A 123 -17.21 -5.53 1.46
N SER A 124 -17.57 -4.80 2.51
CA SER A 124 -18.95 -4.35 2.73
C SER A 124 -19.47 -3.34 1.72
N VAL A 125 -18.57 -2.69 0.97
CA VAL A 125 -18.92 -1.69 -0.05
C VAL A 125 -18.72 -2.22 -1.48
N ILE A 126 -18.29 -3.48 -1.63
CA ILE A 126 -18.18 -4.15 -2.93
C ILE A 126 -19.59 -4.58 -3.37
N THR A 127 -19.96 -4.19 -4.57
CA THR A 127 -21.21 -4.56 -5.22
C THR A 127 -20.95 -5.46 -6.44
N GLY A 128 -21.99 -6.13 -6.96
CA GLY A 128 -21.89 -6.99 -8.15
C GLY A 128 -21.33 -8.38 -7.86
N MET A 129 -22.21 -9.41 -7.80
CA MET A 129 -21.81 -10.80 -7.52
C MET A 129 -20.94 -11.41 -8.63
N ALA A 130 -21.28 -11.19 -9.90
CA ALA A 130 -20.54 -11.74 -11.05
C ALA A 130 -19.31 -10.92 -11.39
N GLN A 131 -19.37 -9.61 -11.23
CA GLN A 131 -18.26 -8.69 -11.47
C GLN A 131 -18.14 -7.70 -10.31
N PRO A 132 -17.28 -7.99 -9.32
CA PRO A 132 -17.08 -7.11 -8.19
C PRO A 132 -16.69 -5.70 -8.61
N GLN A 133 -17.39 -4.70 -8.07
CA GLN A 133 -17.08 -3.29 -8.32
C GLN A 133 -17.32 -2.42 -7.08
N ILE A 134 -16.62 -1.30 -7.05
CA ILE A 134 -16.80 -0.23 -6.07
C ILE A 134 -16.97 1.08 -6.83
N THR A 135 -17.98 1.86 -6.48
CA THR A 135 -18.18 3.21 -7.02
C THR A 135 -17.91 4.26 -5.94
N GLY A 136 -17.72 5.51 -6.37
CA GLY A 136 -17.60 6.63 -5.43
C GLY A 136 -18.82 6.80 -4.53
N LYS A 137 -20.02 6.41 -5.01
CA LYS A 137 -21.24 6.43 -4.22
C LYS A 137 -21.21 5.38 -3.10
N ASP A 138 -20.65 4.20 -3.37
CA ASP A 138 -20.53 3.11 -2.39
C ASP A 138 -19.49 3.46 -1.31
N LEU A 139 -18.39 4.10 -1.72
CA LEU A 139 -17.29 4.49 -0.81
C LEU A 139 -17.60 5.74 0.01
N SER A 140 -18.34 6.69 -0.56
CA SER A 140 -18.60 7.99 0.10
C SER A 140 -19.19 7.86 1.51
N PRO A 141 -20.17 6.99 1.81
CA PRO A 141 -20.74 6.83 3.15
C PRO A 141 -19.88 5.97 4.10
N PHE A 142 -18.74 5.42 3.62
CA PHE A 142 -17.90 4.57 4.45
C PHE A 142 -17.34 5.34 5.64
N LYS A 143 -17.59 4.84 6.86
CA LYS A 143 -17.25 5.54 8.10
C LYS A 143 -15.81 5.26 8.53
N LEU A 144 -15.09 6.32 8.83
CA LEU A 144 -13.75 6.32 9.41
C LEU A 144 -13.80 6.95 10.79
N LYS A 145 -13.15 6.34 11.76
CA LYS A 145 -12.92 6.93 13.07
C LYS A 145 -11.50 7.50 13.09
N LEU A 146 -11.37 8.83 13.15
CA LEU A 146 -10.11 9.53 12.95
C LEU A 146 -9.68 10.27 14.24
N PRO A 147 -8.39 10.18 14.63
CA PRO A 147 -7.78 11.08 15.60
C PRO A 147 -7.56 12.46 14.99
N LYS A 148 -7.07 13.40 15.81
CA LYS A 148 -6.56 14.67 15.30
C LYS A 148 -5.38 14.46 14.36
N ILE A 149 -5.15 15.40 13.44
CA ILE A 149 -4.16 15.29 12.37
C ILE A 149 -2.74 15.03 12.89
N GLU A 150 -2.38 15.61 14.02
CA GLU A 150 -1.06 15.44 14.63
C GLU A 150 -0.83 14.00 15.12
N GLU A 151 -1.88 13.32 15.58
CA GLU A 151 -1.81 11.92 15.97
C GLU A 151 -1.79 11.02 14.73
N GLN A 152 -2.55 11.35 13.69
CA GLN A 152 -2.53 10.62 12.41
C GLN A 152 -1.12 10.61 11.82
N ASP A 153 -0.46 11.77 11.72
CA ASP A 153 0.91 11.90 11.22
C ASP A 153 1.91 11.03 12.00
N LYS A 154 1.82 11.04 13.34
CA LYS A 154 2.70 10.21 14.17
C LYS A 154 2.43 8.71 13.99
N ILE A 155 1.17 8.30 13.92
CA ILE A 155 0.80 6.90 13.67
C ILE A 155 1.33 6.46 12.30
N ALA A 156 1.10 7.27 11.25
CA ALA A 156 1.58 6.98 9.91
C ALA A 156 3.11 6.83 9.86
N LYS A 157 3.85 7.73 10.49
CA LYS A 157 5.33 7.66 10.58
C LYS A 157 5.82 6.36 11.23
N ILE A 158 5.19 5.92 12.31
CA ILE A 158 5.53 4.66 12.99
C ILE A 158 5.31 3.48 12.03
N LEU A 159 4.17 3.45 11.30
CA LEU A 159 3.86 2.37 10.37
C LEU A 159 4.77 2.38 9.15
N ILE A 160 5.16 3.57 8.64
CA ILE A 160 6.15 3.71 7.55
C ILE A 160 7.52 3.15 7.96
N ILE A 161 7.97 3.44 9.20
CA ILE A 161 9.24 2.92 9.72
C ILE A 161 9.18 1.40 9.82
N ALA A 162 8.09 0.85 10.34
CA ALA A 162 7.88 -0.59 10.42
C ALA A 162 7.88 -1.27 9.03
N ASP A 163 7.29 -0.63 8.01
CA ASP A 163 7.33 -1.14 6.64
C ASP A 163 8.74 -1.14 6.05
N LYS A 164 9.50 -0.07 6.25
CA LYS A 164 10.89 0.01 5.80
C LYS A 164 11.73 -1.09 6.43
N GLU A 165 11.59 -1.31 7.74
CA GLU A 165 12.32 -2.37 8.46
C GLU A 165 11.98 -3.77 7.91
N ILE A 166 10.69 -4.04 7.65
CA ILE A 166 10.26 -5.30 7.07
C ILE A 166 10.88 -5.52 5.70
N ILE A 167 10.84 -4.51 4.82
CA ILE A 167 11.44 -4.58 3.48
C ILE A 167 12.95 -4.86 3.56
N GLU A 168 13.65 -4.21 4.48
CA GLU A 168 15.09 -4.44 4.67
C GLU A 168 15.39 -5.84 5.18
N LEU A 169 14.59 -6.36 6.12
CA LEU A 169 14.74 -7.72 6.64
C LEU A 169 14.43 -8.78 5.56
N GLU A 170 13.42 -8.54 4.72
CA GLU A 170 13.09 -9.42 3.59
C GLU A 170 14.23 -9.47 2.57
N LYS A 171 14.85 -8.33 2.24
CA LYS A 171 16.03 -8.26 1.38
C LYS A 171 17.21 -9.03 1.97
N LYS A 172 17.51 -8.83 3.26
CA LYS A 172 18.57 -9.57 3.95
C LYS A 172 18.31 -11.07 3.93
N LEU A 173 17.07 -11.48 4.20
CA LEU A 173 16.67 -12.89 4.15
C LEU A 173 16.87 -13.50 2.76
N GLN A 174 16.53 -12.76 1.70
CA GLN A 174 16.74 -13.23 0.33
C GLN A 174 18.23 -13.41 0.01
N ILE A 175 19.08 -12.46 0.39
CA ILE A 175 20.54 -12.56 0.22
C ILE A 175 21.08 -13.80 0.93
N ILE A 176 20.68 -14.06 2.18
CA ILE A 176 21.11 -15.23 2.94
C ILE A 176 20.64 -16.54 2.27
N LYS A 177 19.42 -16.57 1.73
CA LYS A 177 18.92 -17.74 0.98
C LYS A 177 19.75 -18.00 -0.27
N ASP A 178 20.12 -16.96 -1.00
CA ASP A 178 20.92 -17.06 -2.22
C ASP A 178 22.36 -17.50 -1.90
N GLN A 179 22.95 -16.97 -0.84
CA GLN A 179 24.26 -17.41 -0.34
C GLN A 179 24.23 -18.90 0.08
N LYS A 180 23.19 -19.30 0.83
CA LYS A 180 23.01 -20.72 1.20
C LYS A 180 22.93 -21.61 -0.03
N LYS A 181 22.13 -21.23 -1.04
CA LYS A 181 21.98 -21.98 -2.30
C LYS A 181 23.30 -22.06 -3.05
N PHE A 182 24.04 -20.96 -3.15
CA PHE A 182 25.36 -20.92 -3.77
C PHE A 182 26.34 -21.87 -3.08
N LEU A 183 26.47 -21.79 -1.75
CA LEU A 183 27.38 -22.65 -0.97
C LEU A 183 27.01 -24.12 -1.11
N LEU A 184 25.73 -24.46 -0.98
CA LEU A 184 25.27 -25.85 -1.14
C LEU A 184 25.67 -26.41 -2.52
N ASN A 185 25.39 -25.69 -3.58
CA ASN A 185 25.71 -26.13 -4.94
C ASN A 185 27.22 -26.34 -5.13
N ASN A 186 28.03 -25.40 -4.66
CA ASN A 186 29.48 -25.48 -4.84
C ASN A 186 30.16 -26.52 -3.95
N LEU A 187 29.66 -26.73 -2.73
CA LEU A 187 30.19 -27.75 -1.82
C LEU A 187 29.78 -29.17 -2.27
N ILE A 188 28.52 -29.37 -2.70
CA ILE A 188 28.04 -30.66 -3.19
C ILE A 188 28.74 -31.10 -4.47
N THR A 189 28.96 -30.16 -5.38
CA THR A 189 29.65 -30.41 -6.65
C THR A 189 31.18 -30.50 -6.51
N GLY A 190 31.73 -30.16 -5.34
CA GLY A 190 33.18 -30.12 -5.10
C GLY A 190 33.90 -28.96 -5.80
N ALA A 191 33.15 -28.00 -6.38
CA ALA A 191 33.71 -26.77 -6.97
C ALA A 191 34.43 -25.91 -5.92
N ILE A 192 33.93 -25.92 -4.69
CA ILE A 192 34.60 -25.34 -3.51
C ILE A 192 34.83 -26.47 -2.51
N ARG A 193 36.09 -26.68 -2.13
CA ARG A 193 36.47 -27.67 -1.11
C ARG A 193 36.67 -26.99 0.24
N THR A 194 36.13 -27.57 1.30
CA THR A 194 36.40 -27.14 2.66
C THR A 194 37.85 -27.44 3.01
N PRO A 195 38.57 -26.56 3.73
CA PRO A 195 39.90 -26.88 4.26
C PRO A 195 39.86 -28.11 5.14
N ALA A 196 40.85 -28.98 5.02
CA ALA A 196 40.94 -30.26 5.75
C ALA A 196 40.95 -30.13 7.30
N LEU A 197 41.05 -28.89 7.83
CA LEU A 197 41.15 -28.58 9.26
C LEU A 197 39.84 -28.06 9.88
N LEU A 198 38.70 -28.06 9.17
CA LEU A 198 37.43 -27.73 9.83
C LEU A 198 36.99 -28.93 10.71
N LYS A 199 37.41 -28.89 11.98
CA LYS A 199 36.81 -29.73 13.03
C LYS A 199 35.38 -29.16 13.28
N VAL A 200 34.38 -29.91 12.86
CA VAL A 200 32.99 -29.65 13.26
C VAL A 200 32.89 -30.15 14.69
N ASN A 201 32.77 -29.24 15.66
CA ASN A 201 32.39 -29.57 17.04
C ASN A 201 30.88 -29.77 17.12
#